data_3c2810a79ab4e8a5d6092c8ea420e172
#
_entry.id   3c2810a79ab4e8a5d6092c8ea420e172
#
_cell.length_a   1.000
_cell.length_b   1.000
_cell.length_c   1.000
_cell.angle_alpha   90.00
_cell.angle_beta   90.00
_cell.angle_gamma   90.00
#
_symmetry.space_group_name_H-M   'P 1'
#
loop_
_entity.id
_entity.type
_entity.pdbx_description
1 polymer ?
#
loop_
_entity_poly.entity_id
_entity_poly.type
_entity_poly.pdbx_seq_one_letter_code
_entity_poly.pdbx_strand_id
1 'polypeptide(L)'
;MVKKFILVIILSLITSCISREKTQYILHGNYVLTKAKFFKIETKNGIHIFHFKNDSIEGVFTKAIDNSFANKSYQKIKLNKKYTLFLQKQMYANVRTEVPDTQIIENNIVIWKNGMKSQHFVDCENITGNQINPRFTLLKYIDPNPVKY
;
A
#
# COMPACT_ATOMS: atom_id res chain seq x y z
N MET A 1 -29.99 -38.13 20.65
CA MET A 1 -29.69 -37.74 19.26
C MET A 1 -29.49 -36.25 19.10
N VAL A 2 -30.23 -35.39 19.74
CA VAL A 2 -30.14 -33.91 19.61
C VAL A 2 -28.75 -33.31 19.91
N LYS A 3 -28.05 -33.79 20.95
CA LYS A 3 -26.70 -33.27 21.32
C LYS A 3 -25.62 -33.50 20.26
N LYS A 4 -25.69 -34.57 19.48
CA LYS A 4 -24.75 -34.84 18.40
C LYS A 4 -24.99 -33.93 17.17
N PHE A 5 -26.24 -33.56 16.93
CA PHE A 5 -26.61 -32.65 15.84
C PHE A 5 -26.15 -31.21 16.09
N ILE A 6 -26.25 -30.75 17.34
CA ILE A 6 -25.78 -29.40 17.72
C ILE A 6 -24.26 -29.28 17.58
N LEU A 7 -23.50 -30.32 17.92
CA LEU A 7 -22.03 -30.31 17.80
C LEU A 7 -21.58 -30.21 16.34
N VAL A 8 -22.28 -30.87 15.40
CA VAL A 8 -21.97 -30.81 13.96
C VAL A 8 -22.27 -29.42 13.39
N ILE A 9 -23.34 -28.77 13.82
CA ILE A 9 -23.69 -27.41 13.40
C ILE A 9 -22.66 -26.39 13.89
N ILE A 10 -22.20 -26.50 15.15
CA ILE A 10 -21.16 -25.63 15.69
C ILE A 10 -19.83 -25.82 14.96
N LEU A 11 -19.46 -27.07 14.61
CA LEU A 11 -18.22 -27.35 13.87
C LEU A 11 -18.26 -26.80 12.45
N SER A 12 -19.41 -26.80 11.77
CA SER A 12 -19.58 -26.25 10.42
C SER A 12 -19.55 -24.71 10.38
N LEU A 13 -19.93 -24.04 11.47
CA LEU A 13 -19.84 -22.57 11.59
C LEU A 13 -18.41 -22.07 11.82
N ILE A 14 -17.53 -22.90 12.39
CA ILE A 14 -16.13 -22.52 12.64
C ILE A 14 -15.28 -22.63 11.36
N THR A 15 -15.67 -23.46 10.40
CA THR A 15 -14.90 -23.66 9.15
C THR A 15 -15.20 -22.64 8.05
N SER A 16 -16.22 -21.79 8.21
CA SER A 16 -16.68 -20.92 7.13
C SER A 16 -16.03 -19.53 7.07
N CYS A 17 -15.01 -19.23 7.88
CA CYS A 17 -14.46 -17.89 7.93
C CYS A 17 -12.93 -17.82 7.97
N ILE A 18 -12.26 -18.40 6.96
CA ILE A 18 -10.88 -17.99 6.65
C ILE A 18 -10.71 -17.99 5.12
N SER A 19 -11.44 -17.16 4.42
CA SER A 19 -10.98 -16.68 3.12
C SER A 19 -10.03 -15.52 3.38
N ARG A 20 -8.74 -15.79 3.46
CA ARG A 20 -7.72 -14.75 3.33
C ARG A 20 -7.84 -14.17 1.94
N GLU A 21 -8.60 -13.08 1.80
CA GLU A 21 -8.56 -12.28 0.59
C GLU A 21 -7.12 -11.78 0.40
N LYS A 22 -6.36 -12.45 -0.45
CA LYS A 22 -5.15 -11.89 -1.05
C LYS A 22 -5.59 -10.77 -1.99
N THR A 23 -5.94 -9.62 -1.43
CA THR A 23 -6.31 -8.44 -2.21
C THR A 23 -5.05 -7.70 -2.63
N GLN A 24 -4.31 -8.29 -3.57
CA GLN A 24 -3.31 -7.57 -4.32
C GLN A 24 -3.81 -7.49 -5.76
N TYR A 25 -4.35 -6.34 -6.16
CA TYR A 25 -4.73 -6.08 -7.54
C TYR A 25 -3.57 -5.36 -8.22
N ILE A 26 -3.00 -5.99 -9.25
CA ILE A 26 -2.05 -5.32 -10.15
C ILE A 26 -2.91 -4.59 -11.18
N LEU A 27 -2.93 -3.28 -11.08
CA LEU A 27 -3.54 -2.42 -12.07
C LEU A 27 -2.43 -1.95 -12.99
N HIS A 28 -2.56 -2.22 -14.28
CA HIS A 28 -1.68 -1.78 -15.35
C HIS A 28 -0.23 -1.43 -14.95
N GLY A 29 0.70 -2.28 -15.34
CA GLY A 29 2.16 -2.08 -15.33
C GLY A 29 2.80 -1.57 -14.03
N ASN A 30 2.47 -0.36 -13.61
CA ASN A 30 3.21 0.36 -12.56
C ASN A 30 2.46 0.58 -11.26
N TYR A 31 1.17 0.24 -11.21
CA TYR A 31 0.35 0.51 -10.03
C TYR A 31 -0.02 -0.76 -9.28
N VAL A 32 -0.08 -0.64 -7.95
CA VAL A 32 -0.55 -1.69 -7.04
C VAL A 32 -1.65 -1.14 -6.16
N LEU A 33 -2.81 -1.76 -6.21
CA LEU A 33 -3.85 -1.55 -5.22
C LEU A 33 -3.71 -2.58 -4.11
N THR A 34 -3.55 -2.13 -2.87
CA THR A 34 -3.41 -3.03 -1.74
C THR A 34 -4.05 -2.47 -0.48
N LYS A 35 -4.53 -3.35 0.40
CA LYS A 35 -4.93 -2.97 1.76
C LYS A 35 -3.75 -3.18 2.70
N ALA A 36 -3.31 -2.10 3.35
CA ALA A 36 -2.18 -2.14 4.27
C ALA A 36 -2.38 -1.19 5.46
N LYS A 37 -1.54 -1.30 6.45
CA LYS A 37 -1.49 -0.41 7.61
C LYS A 37 -0.15 0.31 7.68
N PHE A 38 -0.19 1.60 8.01
CA PHE A 38 1.03 2.33 8.34
C PHE A 38 1.48 1.95 9.74
N PHE A 39 2.71 1.50 9.87
CA PHE A 39 3.30 1.20 11.18
C PHE A 39 4.27 2.28 11.66
N LYS A 40 4.77 3.13 10.73
CA LYS A 40 5.64 4.24 11.04
C LYS A 40 5.43 5.38 10.04
N ILE A 41 5.42 6.61 10.51
CA ILE A 41 5.43 7.83 9.69
C ILE A 41 6.46 8.75 10.32
N GLU A 42 7.45 9.16 9.54
CA GLU A 42 8.48 10.11 9.94
C GLU A 42 8.31 11.40 9.15
N THR A 43 8.71 12.51 9.76
CA THR A 43 8.73 13.81 9.09
C THR A 43 10.14 14.37 9.23
N LYS A 44 10.83 14.54 8.11
CA LYS A 44 12.21 15.02 8.07
C LYS A 44 12.44 15.85 6.81
N ASN A 45 13.20 16.90 6.90
CA ASN A 45 13.68 17.69 5.77
C ASN A 45 12.58 18.07 4.75
N GLY A 46 11.37 18.42 5.23
CA GLY A 46 10.28 18.85 4.36
C GLY A 46 9.47 17.71 3.70
N ILE A 47 9.72 16.46 4.07
CA ILE A 47 8.96 15.32 3.58
C ILE A 47 8.40 14.46 4.71
N HIS A 48 7.28 13.79 4.42
CA HIS A 48 6.78 12.68 5.20
C HIS A 48 7.27 11.36 4.59
N ILE A 49 7.81 10.47 5.40
CA ILE A 49 8.26 9.12 5.02
C ILE A 49 7.27 8.14 5.62
N PHE A 50 6.57 7.40 4.76
CA PHE A 50 5.54 6.44 5.14
C PHE A 50 6.06 5.02 5.05
N HIS A 51 6.02 4.28 6.16
CA HIS A 51 6.29 2.85 6.20
C HIS A 51 4.99 2.10 6.42
N PHE A 52 4.66 1.21 5.51
CA PHE A 52 3.43 0.44 5.55
C PHE A 52 3.70 -1.06 5.39
N LYS A 53 2.76 -1.87 5.84
CA LYS A 53 2.83 -3.32 5.65
C LYS A 53 1.46 -3.97 5.62
N ASN A 54 1.41 -5.11 4.96
CA ASN A 54 0.36 -6.12 5.08
C ASN A 54 0.99 -7.51 5.17
N ASP A 55 0.21 -8.57 4.97
CA ASP A 55 0.70 -9.95 5.07
C ASP A 55 1.68 -10.34 3.94
N SER A 56 1.74 -9.58 2.85
CA SER A 56 2.51 -9.92 1.64
C SER A 56 3.57 -8.88 1.28
N ILE A 57 3.40 -7.62 1.67
CA ILE A 57 4.25 -6.50 1.26
C ILE A 57 4.60 -5.65 2.48
N GLU A 58 5.87 -5.28 2.57
CA GLU A 58 6.34 -4.17 3.39
C GLU A 58 6.92 -3.13 2.46
N GLY A 59 6.50 -1.87 2.60
CA GLY A 59 6.87 -0.82 1.66
C GLY A 59 7.14 0.53 2.31
N VAL A 60 7.85 1.37 1.55
CA VAL A 60 8.16 2.76 1.91
C VAL A 60 7.93 3.67 0.71
N PHE A 61 7.39 4.85 0.95
CA PHE A 61 7.29 5.95 0.00
C PHE A 61 7.33 7.29 0.75
N THR A 62 7.44 8.38 0.00
CA THR A 62 7.50 9.73 0.55
C THR A 62 6.39 10.61 0.00
N LYS A 63 6.07 11.68 0.72
CA LYS A 63 5.21 12.78 0.28
C LYS A 63 5.78 14.10 0.78
N ALA A 64 5.72 15.13 -0.05
CA ALA A 64 6.02 16.49 0.40
C ALA A 64 5.07 16.89 1.53
N ILE A 65 5.57 17.72 2.46
CA ILE A 65 4.71 18.35 3.45
C ILE A 65 3.81 19.35 2.73
N ASP A 66 2.51 19.18 2.86
CA ASP A 66 1.51 20.10 2.35
C ASP A 66 0.61 20.52 3.50
N ASN A 67 0.89 21.69 4.07
CA ASN A 67 0.11 22.28 5.17
C ASN A 67 -1.09 23.08 4.66
N SER A 68 -1.13 23.39 3.36
CA SER A 68 -2.22 24.17 2.73
C SER A 68 -3.38 23.32 2.27
N PHE A 69 -3.20 22.01 2.23
CA PHE A 69 -4.19 21.08 1.69
C PHE A 69 -5.38 20.90 2.63
N ALA A 70 -6.51 21.50 2.26
CA ALA A 70 -7.78 21.37 2.97
C ALA A 70 -8.86 20.82 2.01
N ASN A 71 -9.06 19.51 2.00
CA ASN A 71 -10.11 18.87 1.22
C ASN A 71 -10.91 17.92 2.11
N LYS A 72 -12.26 18.15 2.17
CA LYS A 72 -13.20 17.36 3.00
C LYS A 72 -13.21 15.86 2.67
N SER A 73 -12.73 15.46 1.49
CA SER A 73 -12.64 14.05 1.09
C SER A 73 -11.44 13.33 1.71
N TYR A 74 -10.51 14.08 2.30
CA TYR A 74 -9.30 13.54 2.90
C TYR A 74 -9.42 13.49 4.42
N GLN A 75 -8.81 12.49 5.01
CA GLN A 75 -8.72 12.33 6.47
C GLN A 75 -7.28 12.11 6.90
N LYS A 76 -6.93 12.56 8.10
CA LYS A 76 -5.61 12.34 8.68
C LYS A 76 -5.32 10.85 8.82
N ILE A 77 -4.13 10.44 8.39
CA ILE A 77 -3.66 9.06 8.51
C ILE A 77 -3.41 8.73 9.98
N LYS A 78 -3.92 7.56 10.42
CA LYS A 78 -3.69 7.02 11.77
C LYS A 78 -2.84 5.75 11.67
N LEU A 79 -1.82 5.64 12.53
CA LEU A 79 -1.00 4.43 12.61
C LEU A 79 -1.84 3.21 12.97
N ASN A 80 -1.44 2.05 12.47
CA ASN A 80 -2.06 0.75 12.69
C ASN A 80 -3.51 0.58 12.19
N LYS A 81 -4.10 1.61 11.59
CA LYS A 81 -5.37 1.51 10.88
C LYS A 81 -5.11 1.00 9.45
N LYS A 82 -5.97 0.08 8.97
CA LYS A 82 -5.92 -0.41 7.58
C LYS A 82 -6.52 0.60 6.62
N TYR A 83 -5.85 0.83 5.50
CA TYR A 83 -6.28 1.69 4.39
C TYR A 83 -6.09 0.96 3.07
N THR A 84 -6.89 1.30 2.08
CA THR A 84 -6.62 0.94 0.70
C THR A 84 -5.60 1.94 0.15
N LEU A 85 -4.45 1.45 -0.31
CA LEU A 85 -3.36 2.25 -0.86
C LEU A 85 -3.30 2.03 -2.37
N PHE A 86 -3.12 3.13 -3.09
CA PHE A 86 -2.91 3.13 -4.52
C PHE A 86 -1.47 3.54 -4.82
N LEU A 87 -0.59 2.54 -4.89
CA LEU A 87 0.85 2.69 -4.92
C LEU A 87 1.38 2.68 -6.35
N GLN A 88 2.27 3.60 -6.66
CA GLN A 88 3.03 3.62 -7.90
C GLN A 88 4.38 2.93 -7.70
N LYS A 89 4.65 1.87 -8.48
CA LYS A 89 5.96 1.22 -8.52
C LYS A 89 6.93 2.05 -9.32
N GLN A 90 8.21 1.97 -8.94
CA GLN A 90 9.27 2.49 -9.78
C GLN A 90 9.38 1.64 -11.05
N MET A 91 9.31 2.29 -12.22
CA MET A 91 9.62 1.64 -13.49
C MET A 91 11.13 1.54 -13.62
N TYR A 92 11.72 0.49 -13.14
CA TYR A 92 12.99 0.08 -13.70
C TYR A 92 12.67 -0.64 -15.00
N ALA A 93 12.85 0.03 -16.13
CA ALA A 93 12.95 -0.64 -17.40
C ALA A 93 14.00 -1.73 -17.25
N ASN A 94 13.61 -3.00 -17.21
CA ASN A 94 14.37 -4.26 -17.32
C ASN A 94 15.92 -4.20 -17.24
N VAL A 95 16.46 -3.18 -16.61
CA VAL A 95 17.89 -3.06 -16.36
C VAL A 95 18.14 -3.94 -15.13
N ARG A 96 18.54 -5.18 -15.38
CA ARG A 96 19.26 -6.01 -14.42
C ARG A 96 20.59 -5.31 -14.10
N THR A 97 20.53 -4.20 -13.41
CA THR A 97 21.69 -3.64 -12.75
C THR A 97 21.71 -4.25 -11.36
N GLU A 98 22.42 -5.35 -11.22
CA GLU A 98 23.01 -5.77 -9.98
C GLU A 98 24.07 -4.73 -9.59
N VAL A 99 23.64 -3.48 -9.36
CA VAL A 99 24.52 -2.47 -8.77
C VAL A 99 24.44 -2.67 -7.26
N PRO A 100 25.54 -3.12 -6.64
CA PRO A 100 25.53 -3.60 -5.25
C PRO A 100 25.06 -2.58 -4.22
N ASP A 101 25.17 -1.28 -4.50
CA ASP A 101 24.90 -0.19 -3.55
C ASP A 101 23.80 0.78 -4.00
N THR A 102 22.76 0.25 -4.65
CA THR A 102 21.63 1.10 -5.05
C THR A 102 20.88 1.63 -3.83
N GLN A 103 20.79 2.94 -3.72
CA GLN A 103 20.00 3.63 -2.69
C GLN A 103 19.15 4.74 -3.29
N ILE A 104 18.03 5.01 -2.65
CA ILE A 104 17.12 6.11 -3.00
C ILE A 104 17.26 7.18 -1.94
N ILE A 105 17.69 8.35 -2.38
CA ILE A 105 17.91 9.52 -1.53
C ILE A 105 16.92 10.60 -1.93
N GLU A 106 16.23 11.15 -0.95
CA GLU A 106 15.31 12.26 -1.14
C GLU A 106 15.54 13.29 -0.03
N ASN A 107 15.67 14.55 -0.41
CA ASN A 107 15.98 15.66 0.52
C ASN A 107 17.16 15.37 1.47
N ASN A 108 18.23 14.76 0.94
CA ASN A 108 19.42 14.32 1.69
C ASN A 108 19.16 13.23 2.74
N ILE A 109 18.11 12.46 2.59
CA ILE A 109 17.78 11.34 3.46
C ILE A 109 17.76 10.06 2.62
N VAL A 110 18.42 9.01 3.10
CA VAL A 110 18.29 7.68 2.49
C VAL A 110 16.93 7.10 2.86
N ILE A 111 16.03 7.03 1.87
CA ILE A 111 14.67 6.50 2.03
C ILE A 111 14.68 4.98 1.93
N TRP A 112 15.47 4.48 1.00
CA TRP A 112 15.58 3.06 0.74
C TRP A 112 16.99 2.72 0.23
N LYS A 113 17.46 1.52 0.54
CA LYS A 113 18.70 0.97 -0.01
C LYS A 113 18.55 -0.52 -0.30
N ASN A 114 19.35 -1.04 -1.21
CA ASN A 114 19.40 -2.46 -1.51
C ASN A 114 19.65 -3.28 -0.23
N GLY A 115 18.99 -4.44 -0.11
CA GLY A 115 19.03 -5.29 1.10
C GLY A 115 18.01 -4.92 2.18
N MET A 116 17.27 -3.80 2.07
CA MET A 116 16.13 -3.55 2.96
C MET A 116 15.00 -4.54 2.66
N LYS A 117 14.30 -4.99 3.70
CA LYS A 117 13.10 -5.83 3.59
C LYS A 117 11.95 -5.11 2.89
N SER A 118 11.83 -3.81 3.09
CA SER A 118 10.80 -2.98 2.48
C SER A 118 11.08 -2.75 1.01
N GLN A 119 10.01 -2.72 0.19
CA GLN A 119 10.06 -2.28 -1.20
C GLN A 119 9.87 -0.76 -1.26
N HIS A 120 10.58 -0.10 -2.18
CA HIS A 120 10.34 1.31 -2.47
C HIS A 120 9.21 1.49 -3.48
N PHE A 121 8.34 2.47 -3.21
CA PHE A 121 7.31 2.95 -4.12
C PHE A 121 7.53 4.42 -4.40
N VAL A 122 7.33 4.83 -5.66
CA VAL A 122 7.54 6.22 -6.09
C VAL A 122 6.52 7.13 -5.44
N ASP A 123 5.28 6.66 -5.36
CA ASP A 123 4.16 7.45 -4.85
C ASP A 123 3.01 6.59 -4.32
N CYS A 124 2.07 7.25 -3.62
CA CYS A 124 0.77 6.72 -3.26
C CYS A 124 -0.29 7.77 -3.65
N GLU A 125 -0.99 7.54 -4.76
CA GLU A 125 -1.86 8.51 -5.44
C GLU A 125 -3.01 9.05 -4.58
N ASN A 126 -3.50 8.25 -3.65
CA ASN A 126 -4.60 8.65 -2.78
C ASN A 126 -4.15 9.29 -1.46
N ILE A 127 -2.86 9.69 -1.38
CA ILE A 127 -2.29 10.40 -0.22
C ILE A 127 -1.75 11.75 -0.68
N THR A 128 -2.02 12.79 0.11
CA THR A 128 -1.46 14.14 -0.04
C THR A 128 -1.03 14.63 1.34
N GLY A 129 0.23 15.10 1.45
CA GLY A 129 0.82 15.40 2.75
C GLY A 129 0.68 14.19 3.70
N ASN A 130 0.03 14.39 4.86
CA ASN A 130 -0.25 13.33 5.83
C ASN A 130 -1.73 12.90 5.88
N GLN A 131 -2.45 13.10 4.79
CA GLN A 131 -3.88 12.82 4.67
C GLN A 131 -4.14 11.81 3.54
N ILE A 132 -5.17 10.97 3.71
CA ILE A 132 -5.59 9.97 2.73
C ILE A 132 -7.04 10.18 2.31
N ASN A 133 -7.31 10.01 1.01
CA ASN A 133 -8.67 9.93 0.48
C ASN A 133 -9.12 8.45 0.49
N PRO A 134 -10.00 8.04 1.42
CA PRO A 134 -10.47 6.66 1.51
C PRO A 134 -11.49 6.29 0.41
N ARG A 135 -12.05 7.31 -0.28
CA ARG A 135 -13.02 7.15 -1.36
C ARG A 135 -12.38 7.34 -2.74
N PHE A 136 -11.05 7.24 -2.81
CA PHE A 136 -10.35 7.33 -4.08
C PHE A 136 -10.86 6.24 -5.03
N THR A 137 -11.41 6.65 -6.16
CA THR A 137 -11.94 5.74 -7.17
C THR A 137 -10.99 5.63 -8.35
N LEU A 138 -10.76 4.41 -8.76
CA LEU A 138 -9.84 4.05 -9.85
C LEU A 138 -10.32 4.44 -11.25
N LEU A 139 -11.54 4.96 -11.39
CA LEU A 139 -12.14 5.26 -12.70
C LEU A 139 -11.27 6.12 -13.61
N LYS A 140 -10.33 6.88 -13.05
CA LYS A 140 -9.39 7.71 -13.81
C LYS A 140 -8.24 6.91 -14.43
N TYR A 141 -7.97 5.68 -13.95
CA TYR A 141 -6.80 4.88 -14.28
C TYR A 141 -7.13 3.52 -14.91
N ILE A 142 -8.40 3.24 -15.19
CA ILE A 142 -8.77 2.08 -15.99
C ILE A 142 -8.45 2.42 -17.43
N ASP A 143 -7.48 1.72 -18.01
CA ASP A 143 -7.20 1.80 -19.44
C ASP A 143 -8.47 1.41 -20.20
N PRO A 144 -9.02 2.29 -21.07
CA PRO A 144 -10.18 1.97 -21.87
C PRO A 144 -9.91 0.85 -22.89
N ASN A 145 -8.64 0.48 -23.12
CA ASN A 145 -8.23 -0.60 -24.01
C ASN A 145 -7.35 -1.63 -23.28
N PRO A 146 -7.92 -2.54 -22.46
CA PRO A 146 -7.13 -3.59 -21.87
C PRO A 146 -6.55 -4.48 -22.97
N VAL A 147 -5.21 -4.52 -23.07
CA VAL A 147 -4.52 -5.43 -23.99
C VAL A 147 -4.89 -6.86 -23.52
N LYS A 148 -5.67 -7.57 -24.34
CA LYS A 148 -5.93 -9.00 -24.17
C LYS A 148 -4.66 -9.74 -24.59
N TYR A 149 -3.98 -10.37 -23.64
CA TYR A 149 -2.95 -11.38 -23.89
C TYR A 149 -3.60 -12.74 -24.05
#